data_dfd07a3924df67c0f3659106ddeeca21
#
_entry.id   dfd07a3924df67c0f3659106ddeeca21
#
_cell.length_a   1.000
_cell.length_b   1.000
_cell.length_c   1.000
_cell.angle_alpha   90.00
_cell.angle_beta   90.00
_cell.angle_gamma   90.00
#
_symmetry.space_group_name_H-M   'P 1'
#
loop_
_entity.id
_entity.type
_entity.pdbx_description
1 polymer ?
#
loop_
_entity_poly.entity_id
_entity_poly.type
_entity_poly.pdbx_seq_one_letter_code
_entity_poly.pdbx_strand_id
1 'polypeptide(L)'
;MKATPLEFRFRFFIHAIIYFLGFTAPWNYSLHLDSIRTWQFLAAWPARSGWLTFSNATIAVLMLGILFAFLAAFLRTWASAYLGTSIVQAPGMHGEGVVAAGPYRYLRNPLYLGIFIHTLALALLMPPTGALFSILAIAFFELRLIAGEESFLTTKLGEPYLAYCAKVPRRGMRWATRA
;
A
#
# COMPACT_ATOMS: atom_id res chain seq x y z
N MET A 1 12.67 0.89 13.30
CA MET A 1 11.60 0.52 14.26
C MET A 1 10.80 -0.61 13.63
N LYS A 2 10.72 -1.77 14.29
CA LYS A 2 9.99 -2.96 13.81
C LYS A 2 8.60 -3.00 14.43
N ALA A 3 7.62 -3.56 13.73
CA ALA A 3 6.30 -3.81 14.31
C ALA A 3 6.39 -4.88 15.40
N THR A 4 5.59 -4.72 16.44
CA THR A 4 5.42 -5.71 17.50
C THR A 4 4.51 -6.86 17.05
N PRO A 5 4.54 -8.04 17.68
CA PRO A 5 3.59 -9.11 17.37
C PRO A 5 2.12 -8.69 17.54
N LEU A 6 1.85 -7.77 18.47
CA LEU A 6 0.51 -7.22 18.69
C LEU A 6 0.05 -6.36 17.49
N GLU A 7 0.91 -5.46 17.00
CA GLU A 7 0.62 -4.64 15.81
C GLU A 7 0.38 -5.53 14.58
N PHE A 8 1.15 -6.59 14.42
CA PHE A 8 0.96 -7.54 13.33
C PHE A 8 -0.37 -8.29 13.44
N ARG A 9 -0.74 -8.73 14.65
CA ARG A 9 -2.01 -9.41 14.92
C ARG A 9 -3.21 -8.53 14.59
N PHE A 10 -3.16 -7.24 14.95
CA PHE A 10 -4.26 -6.28 14.73
C PHE A 10 -4.10 -5.44 13.48
N ARG A 11 -3.23 -5.82 12.55
CA ARG A 11 -2.90 -5.01 11.37
C ARG A 11 -4.12 -4.58 10.54
N PHE A 12 -5.08 -5.47 10.35
CA PHE A 12 -6.30 -5.15 9.59
C PHE A 12 -7.18 -4.12 10.31
N PHE A 13 -7.27 -4.24 11.63
CA PHE A 13 -8.01 -3.29 12.45
C PHE A 13 -7.34 -1.91 12.46
N ILE A 14 -6.01 -1.87 12.54
CA ILE A 14 -5.25 -0.61 12.47
C ILE A 14 -5.43 0.07 11.10
N HIS A 15 -5.38 -0.69 10.00
CA HIS A 15 -5.69 -0.15 8.67
C HIS A 15 -7.10 0.44 8.61
N ALA A 16 -8.09 -0.28 9.14
CA ALA A 16 -9.48 0.18 9.18
C ALA A 16 -9.63 1.50 9.96
N ILE A 17 -8.96 1.63 11.11
CA ILE A 17 -8.94 2.87 11.90
C ILE A 17 -8.30 4.01 11.10
N ILE A 18 -7.15 3.79 10.46
CA ILE A 18 -6.47 4.82 9.66
C ILE A 18 -7.38 5.31 8.54
N TYR A 19 -8.04 4.40 7.81
CA TYR A 19 -8.98 4.78 6.76
C TYR A 19 -10.20 5.51 7.32
N PHE A 20 -10.78 5.02 8.42
CA PHE A 20 -11.90 5.70 9.08
C PHE A 20 -11.55 7.13 9.46
N LEU A 21 -10.39 7.34 10.09
CA LEU A 21 -9.90 8.67 10.43
C LEU A 21 -9.66 9.53 9.17
N GLY A 22 -9.11 8.94 8.10
CA GLY A 22 -8.91 9.64 6.83
C GLY A 22 -10.19 10.13 6.17
N PHE A 23 -11.29 9.35 6.28
CA PHE A 23 -12.58 9.73 5.72
C PHE A 23 -13.35 10.73 6.57
N THR A 24 -13.20 10.69 7.89
CA THR A 24 -14.04 11.41 8.86
C THR A 24 -13.37 12.63 9.49
N ALA A 25 -12.07 12.77 9.35
CA ALA A 25 -11.33 13.80 10.06
C ALA A 25 -11.50 15.18 9.43
N PRO A 26 -12.15 16.10 10.10
CA PRO A 26 -12.08 17.53 9.80
C PRO A 26 -10.83 18.12 10.47
N TRP A 27 -9.65 17.77 9.95
CA TRP A 27 -8.38 18.13 10.59
C TRP A 27 -8.05 19.62 10.48
N ASN A 28 -8.77 20.38 9.66
CA ASN A 28 -8.42 21.77 9.45
C ASN A 28 -9.60 22.64 8.99
N TYR A 29 -10.48 22.97 9.92
CA TYR A 29 -11.59 23.91 9.68
C TYR A 29 -11.13 25.27 9.12
N SER A 30 -9.90 25.71 9.48
CA SER A 30 -9.35 27.00 9.07
C SER A 30 -8.95 27.06 7.60
N LEU A 31 -8.65 25.92 6.95
CA LEU A 31 -8.28 25.87 5.54
C LEU A 31 -9.45 25.54 4.61
N HIS A 32 -10.63 25.26 5.14
CA HIS A 32 -11.84 24.87 4.38
C HIS A 32 -11.61 23.72 3.37
N LEU A 33 -10.57 22.89 3.56
CA LEU A 33 -10.22 21.78 2.70
C LEU A 33 -11.16 20.58 2.86
N ASP A 34 -11.98 20.56 3.91
CA ASP A 34 -12.88 19.45 4.23
C ASP A 34 -14.17 19.48 3.39
N SER A 35 -14.47 20.60 2.75
CA SER A 35 -15.65 20.76 1.89
C SER A 35 -15.51 20.10 0.53
N ILE A 36 -14.28 19.73 0.11
CA ILE A 36 -13.98 19.12 -1.19
C ILE A 36 -13.30 17.78 -1.02
N ARG A 37 -13.44 16.92 -2.01
CA ARG A 37 -12.70 15.65 -2.08
C ARG A 37 -11.38 15.83 -2.81
N THR A 38 -10.41 14.96 -2.51
CA THR A 38 -9.07 15.01 -3.12
C THR A 38 -9.14 14.96 -4.65
N TRP A 39 -10.04 14.16 -5.23
CA TRP A 39 -10.22 14.12 -6.68
C TRP A 39 -10.66 15.47 -7.26
N GLN A 40 -11.53 16.24 -6.55
CA GLN A 40 -11.97 17.59 -6.97
C GLN A 40 -10.80 18.57 -6.92
N PHE A 41 -10.01 18.50 -5.83
CA PHE A 41 -8.81 19.32 -5.68
C PHE A 41 -7.82 19.08 -6.80
N LEU A 42 -7.55 17.80 -7.13
CA LEU A 42 -6.63 17.42 -8.22
C LEU A 42 -7.18 17.80 -9.61
N ALA A 43 -8.47 17.65 -9.86
CA ALA A 43 -9.09 18.02 -11.13
C ALA A 43 -9.13 19.54 -11.35
N ALA A 44 -9.19 20.34 -10.28
CA ALA A 44 -9.22 21.78 -10.37
C ALA A 44 -7.92 22.38 -10.92
N TRP A 45 -6.76 21.75 -10.70
CA TRP A 45 -5.48 22.28 -11.15
C TRP A 45 -5.35 22.32 -12.70
N PRO A 46 -5.50 21.20 -13.46
CA PRO A 46 -5.45 21.23 -14.91
C PRO A 46 -6.60 22.04 -15.54
N ALA A 47 -7.75 22.14 -14.85
CA ALA A 47 -8.85 22.97 -15.31
C ALA A 47 -8.53 24.47 -15.20
N ARG A 48 -7.92 24.90 -14.09
CA ARG A 48 -7.49 26.31 -13.92
C ARG A 48 -6.35 26.70 -14.85
N SER A 49 -5.47 25.75 -15.21
CA SER A 49 -4.36 25.95 -16.14
C SER A 49 -4.82 25.98 -17.61
N GLY A 50 -6.10 25.75 -17.88
CA GLY A 50 -6.65 25.74 -19.25
C GLY A 50 -6.27 24.52 -20.10
N TRP A 51 -5.61 23.49 -19.49
CA TRP A 51 -5.19 22.29 -20.21
C TRP A 51 -6.37 21.35 -20.51
N LEU A 52 -7.33 21.27 -19.57
CA LEU A 52 -8.53 20.44 -19.69
C LEU A 52 -9.75 21.21 -19.19
N THR A 53 -10.94 20.82 -19.65
CA THR A 53 -12.16 21.22 -18.96
C THR A 53 -12.24 20.54 -17.60
N PHE A 54 -12.95 21.11 -16.64
CA PHE A 54 -13.12 20.50 -15.32
C PHE A 54 -13.74 19.08 -15.40
N SER A 55 -14.68 18.90 -16.35
CA SER A 55 -15.28 17.60 -16.60
C SER A 55 -14.25 16.55 -17.06
N ASN A 56 -13.41 16.89 -18.04
CA ASN A 56 -12.38 15.98 -18.55
C ASN A 56 -11.30 15.70 -17.49
N ALA A 57 -10.89 16.70 -16.72
CA ALA A 57 -9.96 16.56 -15.62
C ALA A 57 -10.53 15.63 -14.53
N THR A 58 -11.81 15.77 -14.20
CA THR A 58 -12.51 14.87 -13.25
C THR A 58 -12.50 13.44 -13.76
N ILE A 59 -12.87 13.21 -15.01
CA ILE A 59 -12.86 11.86 -15.61
C ILE A 59 -11.45 11.27 -15.52
N ALA A 60 -10.41 12.03 -15.89
CA ALA A 60 -9.01 11.55 -15.85
C ALA A 60 -8.57 11.16 -14.44
N VAL A 61 -8.88 11.97 -13.43
CA VAL A 61 -8.52 11.68 -12.03
C VAL A 61 -9.27 10.46 -11.50
N LEU A 62 -10.58 10.34 -11.81
CA LEU A 62 -11.36 9.17 -11.37
C LEU A 62 -10.91 7.88 -12.09
N MET A 63 -10.57 7.96 -13.37
CA MET A 63 -10.00 6.83 -14.11
C MET A 63 -8.66 6.39 -13.52
N LEU A 64 -7.81 7.33 -13.08
CA LEU A 64 -6.58 7.01 -12.35
C LEU A 64 -6.87 6.28 -11.04
N GLY A 65 -7.90 6.69 -10.31
CA GLY A 65 -8.35 5.99 -9.09
C GLY A 65 -8.81 4.56 -9.36
N ILE A 66 -9.58 4.35 -10.43
CA ILE A 66 -10.02 3.01 -10.86
C ILE A 66 -8.81 2.16 -11.25
N LEU A 67 -7.85 2.73 -11.97
CA LEU A 67 -6.61 2.03 -12.33
C LEU A 67 -5.82 1.59 -11.09
N PHE A 68 -5.66 2.47 -10.10
CA PHE A 68 -5.00 2.11 -8.84
C PHE A 68 -5.76 1.01 -8.09
N ALA A 69 -7.09 1.08 -8.01
CA ALA A 69 -7.90 0.05 -7.38
C ALA A 69 -7.74 -1.32 -8.09
N PHE A 70 -7.76 -1.31 -9.43
CA PHE A 70 -7.56 -2.51 -10.23
C PHE A 70 -6.15 -3.10 -10.05
N LEU A 71 -5.10 -2.29 -10.13
CA LEU A 71 -3.71 -2.72 -9.93
C LEU A 71 -3.50 -3.28 -8.51
N ALA A 72 -4.08 -2.64 -7.51
CA ALA A 72 -4.03 -3.11 -6.13
C ALA A 72 -4.70 -4.48 -5.97
N ALA A 73 -5.91 -4.63 -6.51
CA ALA A 73 -6.66 -5.89 -6.48
C ALA A 73 -5.88 -7.00 -7.20
N PHE A 74 -5.41 -6.72 -8.41
CA PHE A 74 -4.63 -7.66 -9.21
C PHE A 74 -3.37 -8.12 -8.46
N LEU A 75 -2.56 -7.18 -7.97
CA LEU A 75 -1.30 -7.49 -7.29
C LEU A 75 -1.54 -8.30 -6.00
N ARG A 76 -2.55 -7.94 -5.22
CA ARG A 76 -2.90 -8.66 -3.98
C ARG A 76 -3.42 -10.06 -4.26
N THR A 77 -4.29 -10.22 -5.25
CA THR A 77 -4.80 -11.54 -5.65
C THR A 77 -3.66 -12.43 -6.17
N TRP A 78 -2.81 -11.88 -7.03
CA TRP A 78 -1.64 -12.59 -7.54
C TRP A 78 -0.69 -13.01 -6.42
N ALA A 79 -0.35 -12.10 -5.50
CA ALA A 79 0.52 -12.40 -4.37
C ALA A 79 -0.09 -13.43 -3.41
N SER A 80 -1.40 -13.31 -3.11
CA SER A 80 -2.10 -14.25 -2.23
C SER A 80 -2.18 -15.66 -2.80
N ALA A 81 -2.31 -15.79 -4.13
CA ALA A 81 -2.34 -17.09 -4.81
C ALA A 81 -1.04 -17.89 -4.61
N TYR A 82 0.11 -17.21 -4.49
CA TYR A 82 1.40 -17.86 -4.24
C TYR A 82 1.74 -18.06 -2.77
N LEU A 83 1.24 -17.20 -1.90
CA LEU A 83 1.49 -17.29 -0.45
C LEU A 83 0.54 -18.27 0.24
N GLY A 84 -0.67 -18.43 -0.28
CA GLY A 84 -1.75 -19.17 0.33
C GLY A 84 -2.63 -18.30 1.24
N THR A 85 -3.94 -18.52 1.17
CA THR A 85 -4.93 -17.72 1.93
C THR A 85 -4.79 -17.89 3.44
N SER A 86 -4.44 -19.10 3.90
CA SER A 86 -4.20 -19.39 5.33
C SER A 86 -3.08 -18.55 5.93
N ILE A 87 -2.00 -18.31 5.18
CA ILE A 87 -0.86 -17.48 5.63
C ILE A 87 -1.24 -15.99 5.61
N VAL A 88 -1.92 -15.52 4.56
CA VAL A 88 -2.32 -14.12 4.42
C VAL A 88 -3.26 -13.67 5.54
N GLN A 89 -4.18 -14.55 5.97
CA GLN A 89 -5.17 -14.25 7.01
C GLN A 89 -4.70 -14.59 8.43
N ALA A 90 -3.57 -15.25 8.58
CA ALA A 90 -3.09 -15.67 9.88
C ALA A 90 -2.84 -14.49 10.84
N PRO A 91 -3.21 -14.62 12.12
CA PRO A 91 -2.99 -13.56 13.11
C PRO A 91 -1.52 -13.40 13.52
N GLY A 92 -0.66 -14.37 13.18
CA GLY A 92 0.78 -14.37 13.48
C GLY A 92 1.64 -14.40 12.22
N MET A 93 2.94 -14.12 12.39
CA MET A 93 3.92 -14.25 11.30
C MET A 93 4.18 -15.74 11.01
N HIS A 94 4.16 -16.12 9.73
CA HIS A 94 4.40 -17.49 9.28
C HIS A 94 5.69 -17.55 8.44
N GLY A 95 6.43 -18.64 8.57
CA GLY A 95 7.70 -18.84 7.85
C GLY A 95 7.96 -20.34 7.71
N GLU A 96 7.13 -21.04 6.94
CA GLU A 96 7.34 -22.47 6.64
C GLU A 96 8.39 -22.67 5.55
N GLY A 97 8.63 -21.64 4.72
CA GLY A 97 9.61 -21.64 3.64
C GLY A 97 9.71 -20.28 2.95
N VAL A 98 10.69 -20.14 2.08
CA VAL A 98 10.87 -18.94 1.25
C VAL A 98 9.98 -19.05 0.02
N VAL A 99 8.98 -18.19 -0.08
CA VAL A 99 8.18 -18.05 -1.31
C VAL A 99 8.93 -17.13 -2.27
N ALA A 100 9.50 -17.71 -3.33
CA ALA A 100 10.26 -17.00 -4.36
C ALA A 100 9.64 -17.15 -5.75
N ALA A 101 8.33 -17.40 -5.84
CA ALA A 101 7.57 -17.59 -7.08
C ALA A 101 6.59 -16.44 -7.33
N GLY A 102 6.05 -16.35 -8.55
CA GLY A 102 5.10 -15.32 -8.92
C GLY A 102 5.64 -13.91 -8.68
N PRO A 103 4.86 -13.00 -8.05
CA PRO A 103 5.28 -11.61 -7.78
C PRO A 103 6.47 -11.53 -6.82
N TYR A 104 6.69 -12.55 -5.97
CA TYR A 104 7.82 -12.61 -5.03
C TYR A 104 9.18 -12.81 -5.71
N ARG A 105 9.21 -13.11 -7.00
CA ARG A 105 10.45 -13.08 -7.80
C ARG A 105 10.97 -11.67 -8.08
N TYR A 106 10.08 -10.68 -8.05
CA TYR A 106 10.36 -9.31 -8.44
C TYR A 106 10.40 -8.36 -7.25
N LEU A 107 9.60 -8.66 -6.22
CA LEU A 107 9.41 -7.79 -5.07
C LEU A 107 9.22 -8.66 -3.81
N ARG A 108 9.91 -8.32 -2.70
CA ARG A 108 9.80 -9.10 -1.46
C ARG A 108 8.43 -8.99 -0.80
N ASN A 109 7.77 -7.84 -0.93
CA ASN A 109 6.58 -7.49 -0.19
C ASN A 109 5.42 -7.02 -1.11
N PRO A 110 4.97 -7.85 -2.09
CA PRO A 110 3.95 -7.44 -3.06
C PRO A 110 2.58 -7.17 -2.43
N LEU A 111 2.22 -7.84 -1.33
CA LEU A 111 0.96 -7.61 -0.62
C LEU A 111 0.90 -6.20 -0.02
N TYR A 112 1.99 -5.75 0.61
CA TYR A 112 2.08 -4.40 1.18
C TYR A 112 2.07 -3.33 0.10
N LEU A 113 2.77 -3.54 -1.02
CA LEU A 113 2.67 -2.63 -2.16
C LEU A 113 1.22 -2.54 -2.68
N GLY A 114 0.52 -3.66 -2.73
CA GLY A 114 -0.90 -3.70 -3.11
C GLY A 114 -1.79 -2.90 -2.16
N ILE A 115 -1.56 -2.96 -0.84
CA ILE A 115 -2.28 -2.14 0.15
C ILE A 115 -1.96 -0.66 -0.05
N PHE A 116 -0.70 -0.31 -0.27
CA PHE A 116 -0.30 1.08 -0.51
C PHE A 116 -0.96 1.66 -1.77
N ILE A 117 -0.97 0.92 -2.89
CA ILE A 117 -1.66 1.34 -4.13
C ILE A 117 -3.17 1.47 -3.89
N HIS A 118 -3.78 0.56 -3.11
CA HIS A 118 -5.19 0.67 -2.71
C HIS A 118 -5.45 1.94 -1.90
N THR A 119 -4.53 2.30 -1.00
CA THR A 119 -4.61 3.55 -0.23
C THR A 119 -4.63 4.77 -1.13
N LEU A 120 -3.83 4.80 -2.23
CA LEU A 120 -3.86 5.89 -3.20
C LEU A 120 -5.22 6.01 -3.88
N ALA A 121 -5.86 4.89 -4.22
CA ALA A 121 -7.20 4.90 -4.79
C ALA A 121 -8.24 5.46 -3.80
N LEU A 122 -8.21 5.01 -2.53
CA LEU A 122 -9.11 5.51 -1.49
C LEU A 122 -8.87 6.97 -1.14
N ALA A 123 -7.62 7.41 -1.16
CA ALA A 123 -7.22 8.79 -0.86
C ALA A 123 -7.90 9.81 -1.79
N LEU A 124 -8.20 9.44 -3.04
CA LEU A 124 -8.95 10.31 -3.96
C LEU A 124 -10.36 10.62 -3.46
N LEU A 125 -10.97 9.72 -2.70
CA LEU A 125 -12.32 9.84 -2.17
C LEU A 125 -12.37 10.53 -0.80
N MET A 126 -11.23 10.73 -0.15
CA MET A 126 -11.09 11.39 1.14
C MET A 126 -10.99 12.92 0.98
N PRO A 127 -11.23 13.71 2.04
CA PRO A 127 -10.76 15.10 2.10
C PRO A 127 -9.24 15.18 1.93
N PRO A 128 -8.66 16.25 1.36
CA PRO A 128 -7.21 16.32 1.09
C PRO A 128 -6.32 16.11 2.33
N THR A 129 -6.73 16.61 3.49
CA THR A 129 -6.02 16.41 4.76
C THR A 129 -6.07 14.96 5.22
N GLY A 130 -7.24 14.32 5.13
CA GLY A 130 -7.43 12.91 5.44
C GLY A 130 -6.69 11.98 4.46
N ALA A 131 -6.63 12.36 3.18
CA ALA A 131 -5.84 11.64 2.17
C ALA A 131 -4.36 11.65 2.50
N LEU A 132 -3.79 12.84 2.79
CA LEU A 132 -2.38 12.98 3.17
C LEU A 132 -2.08 12.17 4.44
N PHE A 133 -2.93 12.32 5.47
CA PHE A 133 -2.80 11.53 6.70
C PHE A 133 -2.79 10.02 6.42
N SER A 134 -3.78 9.52 5.67
CA SER A 134 -3.89 8.08 5.40
C SER A 134 -2.70 7.55 4.60
N ILE A 135 -2.23 8.27 3.58
CA ILE A 135 -1.05 7.88 2.80
C ILE A 135 0.18 7.78 3.70
N LEU A 136 0.44 8.79 4.53
CA LEU A 136 1.62 8.82 5.40
C LEU A 136 1.52 7.77 6.52
N ALA A 137 0.35 7.64 7.16
CA ALA A 137 0.13 6.67 8.24
C ALA A 137 0.24 5.23 7.74
N ILE A 138 -0.38 4.89 6.60
CA ILE A 138 -0.28 3.56 5.99
C ILE A 138 1.16 3.28 5.56
N ALA A 139 1.83 4.21 4.86
CA ALA A 139 3.22 4.02 4.45
C ALA A 139 4.13 3.74 5.65
N PHE A 140 4.00 4.52 6.73
CA PHE A 140 4.78 4.33 7.94
C PHE A 140 4.47 2.98 8.62
N PHE A 141 3.19 2.65 8.75
CA PHE A 141 2.77 1.41 9.39
C PHE A 141 3.21 0.18 8.61
N GLU A 142 3.07 0.20 7.27
CA GLU A 142 3.53 -0.90 6.42
C GLU A 142 5.05 -1.09 6.46
N LEU A 143 5.83 -0.01 6.48
CA LEU A 143 7.28 -0.11 6.63
C LEU A 143 7.67 -0.78 7.97
N ARG A 144 6.91 -0.56 9.04
CA ARG A 144 7.10 -1.23 10.32
C ARG A 144 6.75 -2.72 10.24
N LEU A 145 5.61 -3.06 9.59
CA LEU A 145 5.19 -4.45 9.39
C LEU A 145 6.20 -5.23 8.56
N ILE A 146 6.66 -4.66 7.43
CA ILE A 146 7.70 -5.23 6.57
C ILE A 146 8.98 -5.48 7.37
N ALA A 147 9.44 -4.50 8.15
CA ALA A 147 10.66 -4.65 8.96
C ALA A 147 10.53 -5.72 10.04
N GLY A 148 9.33 -5.89 10.61
CA GLY A 148 9.02 -6.95 11.58
C GLY A 148 9.03 -8.32 10.92
N GLU A 149 8.34 -8.47 9.81
CA GLU A 149 8.23 -9.73 9.05
C GLU A 149 9.58 -10.18 8.48
N GLU A 150 10.34 -9.28 7.84
CA GLU A 150 11.67 -9.61 7.33
C GLU A 150 12.62 -10.03 8.45
N SER A 151 12.55 -9.40 9.62
CA SER A 151 13.35 -9.80 10.78
C SER A 151 12.96 -11.19 11.29
N PHE A 152 11.67 -11.47 11.38
CA PHE A 152 11.16 -12.78 11.79
C PHE A 152 11.61 -13.87 10.81
N LEU A 153 11.45 -13.63 9.49
CA LEU A 153 11.86 -14.58 8.46
C LEU A 153 13.38 -14.81 8.45
N THR A 154 14.17 -13.76 8.67
CA THR A 154 15.64 -13.89 8.80
C THR A 154 16.02 -14.77 9.97
N THR A 155 15.37 -14.60 11.12
CA THR A 155 15.67 -15.42 12.32
C THR A 155 15.19 -16.86 12.14
N LYS A 156 14.03 -17.06 11.52
CA LYS A 156 13.41 -18.39 11.41
C LYS A 156 13.99 -19.24 10.29
N LEU A 157 14.28 -18.63 9.12
CA LEU A 157 14.72 -19.34 7.92
C LEU A 157 16.22 -19.24 7.67
N GLY A 158 16.93 -18.26 8.27
CA GLY A 158 18.38 -18.10 8.15
C GLY A 158 18.88 -17.88 6.72
N GLU A 159 19.93 -18.61 6.34
CA GLU A 159 20.60 -18.49 5.03
C GLU A 159 19.70 -18.58 3.80
N PRO A 160 18.71 -19.48 3.70
CA PRO A 160 17.78 -19.50 2.57
C PRO A 160 17.07 -18.18 2.34
N TYR A 161 16.66 -17.51 3.42
CA TYR A 161 15.99 -16.20 3.30
C TYR A 161 16.98 -15.09 2.96
N LEU A 162 18.20 -15.11 3.50
CA LEU A 162 19.25 -14.15 3.18
C LEU A 162 19.66 -14.25 1.70
N ALA A 163 19.81 -15.47 1.17
CA ALA A 163 20.08 -15.71 -0.26
C ALA A 163 18.96 -15.17 -1.17
N TYR A 164 17.68 -15.33 -0.75
CA TYR A 164 16.55 -14.73 -1.43
C TYR A 164 16.64 -13.19 -1.39
N CYS A 165 16.93 -12.60 -0.23
CA CYS A 165 17.08 -11.17 -0.07
C CYS A 165 18.22 -10.56 -0.91
N ALA A 166 19.27 -11.31 -1.15
CA ALA A 166 20.37 -10.87 -2.03
C ALA A 166 19.93 -10.76 -3.50
N LYS A 167 19.01 -11.63 -3.93
CA LYS A 167 18.51 -11.70 -5.32
C LYS A 167 17.32 -10.76 -5.59
N VAL A 168 16.41 -10.61 -4.62
CA VAL A 168 15.17 -9.86 -4.78
C VAL A 168 15.23 -8.55 -3.98
N PRO A 169 15.11 -7.38 -4.62
CA PRO A 169 15.18 -6.09 -3.94
C PRO A 169 13.94 -5.83 -3.09
N ARG A 170 14.10 -5.03 -2.02
CA ARG A 170 12.99 -4.56 -1.19
C ARG A 170 12.09 -3.56 -1.94
N ARG A 171 12.69 -2.71 -2.79
CA ARG A 171 12.03 -1.66 -3.57
C ARG A 171 12.51 -1.72 -5.02
N GLY A 172 11.61 -2.01 -5.94
CA GLY A 172 11.83 -1.88 -7.38
C GLY A 172 12.62 -3.00 -8.05
N MET A 173 12.35 -3.16 -9.34
CA MET A 173 12.98 -4.15 -10.21
C MET A 173 14.49 -3.86 -10.34
N ARG A 174 15.33 -4.71 -9.78
CA ARG A 174 16.62 -4.99 -10.39
C ARG A 174 16.35 -5.91 -11.57
N TRP A 175 16.53 -5.42 -12.77
CA TRP A 175 16.66 -6.31 -13.92
C TRP A 175 17.81 -7.24 -13.59
N ALA A 176 17.49 -8.51 -13.36
CA ALA A 176 18.51 -9.52 -13.23
C ALA A 176 19.25 -9.55 -14.56
N THR A 177 20.43 -8.95 -14.61
CA THR A 177 21.40 -9.23 -15.65
C THR A 177 21.59 -10.74 -15.63
N ARG A 178 21.12 -11.39 -16.70
CA ARG A 178 21.39 -12.81 -16.95
C ARG A 178 22.91 -12.98 -16.96
N ALA A 179 23.43 -13.73 -16.02
CA ALA A 179 24.70 -14.42 -16.16
C ALA A 179 24.39 -15.86 -16.46
#